data_bbca36263bff53a9c94342234a433736
#
_entry.id   bbca36263bff53a9c94342234a433736
#
_cell.length_a   1.000
_cell.length_b   1.000
_cell.length_c   1.000
_cell.angle_alpha   90.00
_cell.angle_beta   90.00
_cell.angle_gamma   90.00
#
_symmetry.space_group_name_H-M   'P 1'
#
loop_
_entity.id
_entity.type
_entity.pdbx_description
1 polymer ?
#
loop_
_entity_poly.entity_id
_entity_poly.type
_entity_poly.pdbx_seq_one_letter_code
_entity_poly.pdbx_strand_id
1 'polypeptide(L)'
;LSSAASDVYKRQIKSSIDSMVASLVGMIPEGLYLLASVALVVSVMRLGKKNVIVHEMNCVETLARVNVLCVDKTGTITRPDMSVTHVEILDYTDGYGKHTDYHETERIIKNVVAAISSDNATMEAIHSYYGIEEECECDQVFPFSSQNKYSGARYGKDVYLLGAPEYLLLDSYPDYRDIIDKYSCNGERIVVFGLANEQITGEAVTKAIIPMAFIILENEIRETAKETFEYFKKQGVAIKVISGDNPLTASKVAIRAGIDDATHYIDATTLKTDKDIADAVQKYTVFGRVIPEQKKKIIEAFKMAGNVVAMTGDGVNDVLALKCADCSVAMASGSEAASNAAQIVLLDSDFSKMPDVVGEGRRVVNNIKRSASLFLAKNIFSMLLTIFTLISVNLYPLYPTQLSFLGIFTIGVPAFFLALQPNKSLIKGDFLLNVVLKALPTGLTDFIVVTIITIYGNCTGAPHEQTATAATLVLLTVGMAALVRVCKPFDIIRVCVCVAMACGIVFSMIFLRSLFAMVVLNGLALNLTVMMIVLSLPLYRYVCRMTAWLIDFFENHNRHFRHLLKG
;
A
#
# COMPACT_ATOMS: atom_id res chain seq x y z
N LEU A 1 39.65 -33.40 -48.71
CA LEU A 1 38.22 -33.07 -48.84
C LEU A 1 37.43 -33.35 -47.55
N SER A 2 37.69 -34.47 -46.84
CA SER A 2 37.02 -34.84 -45.60
C SER A 2 37.30 -33.84 -44.43
N SER A 3 38.57 -33.40 -44.31
CA SER A 3 38.99 -32.44 -43.28
C SER A 3 38.35 -31.05 -43.51
N ALA A 4 38.34 -30.56 -44.73
CA ALA A 4 37.74 -29.27 -45.06
C ALA A 4 36.21 -29.28 -44.88
N ALA A 5 35.53 -30.37 -45.24
CA ALA A 5 34.10 -30.54 -45.00
C ALA A 5 33.76 -30.59 -43.47
N SER A 6 34.60 -31.29 -42.68
CA SER A 6 34.48 -31.34 -41.22
C SER A 6 34.67 -29.95 -40.60
N ASP A 7 35.61 -29.14 -41.07
CA ASP A 7 35.86 -27.80 -40.56
C ASP A 7 34.74 -26.82 -40.95
N VAL A 8 34.19 -26.92 -42.14
CA VAL A 8 33.01 -26.16 -42.57
C VAL A 8 31.79 -26.50 -41.69
N TYR A 9 31.54 -27.81 -41.47
CA TYR A 9 30.44 -28.26 -40.63
C TYR A 9 30.57 -27.80 -39.17
N LYS A 10 31.77 -27.89 -38.59
CA LYS A 10 32.03 -27.37 -37.22
C LYS A 10 31.81 -25.85 -37.11
N ARG A 11 32.22 -25.06 -38.11
CA ARG A 11 32.00 -23.62 -38.17
C ARG A 11 30.50 -23.29 -38.26
N GLN A 12 29.74 -24.03 -39.08
CA GLN A 12 28.29 -23.84 -39.19
C GLN A 12 27.56 -24.16 -37.89
N ILE A 13 27.91 -25.27 -37.22
CA ILE A 13 27.34 -25.60 -35.91
C ILE A 13 27.63 -24.49 -34.89
N LYS A 14 28.90 -24.04 -34.82
CA LYS A 14 29.30 -22.98 -33.89
C LYS A 14 28.51 -21.70 -34.15
N SER A 15 28.41 -21.26 -35.40
CA SER A 15 27.68 -20.02 -35.72
C SER A 15 26.17 -20.13 -35.47
N SER A 16 25.59 -21.33 -35.65
CA SER A 16 24.18 -21.60 -35.31
C SER A 16 23.94 -21.58 -33.82
N ILE A 17 24.87 -22.14 -33.01
CA ILE A 17 24.80 -22.07 -31.54
C ILE A 17 24.94 -20.62 -31.08
N ASP A 18 25.91 -19.87 -31.60
CA ASP A 18 26.11 -18.46 -31.26
C ASP A 18 24.85 -17.61 -31.57
N SER A 19 24.21 -17.85 -32.70
CA SER A 19 22.96 -17.18 -33.11
C SER A 19 21.79 -17.55 -32.17
N MET A 20 21.66 -18.83 -31.81
CA MET A 20 20.64 -19.28 -30.86
C MET A 20 20.85 -18.66 -29.49
N VAL A 21 22.07 -18.67 -28.97
CA VAL A 21 22.42 -18.06 -27.69
C VAL A 21 22.15 -16.55 -27.71
N ALA A 22 22.55 -15.84 -28.77
CA ALA A 22 22.29 -14.40 -28.90
C ALA A 22 20.80 -14.09 -28.86
N SER A 23 19.97 -14.88 -29.58
CA SER A 23 18.53 -14.67 -29.59
C SER A 23 17.90 -14.91 -28.19
N LEU A 24 18.31 -15.98 -27.50
CA LEU A 24 17.82 -16.31 -26.15
C LEU A 24 18.22 -15.23 -25.12
N VAL A 25 19.50 -14.84 -25.08
CA VAL A 25 20.00 -13.77 -24.18
C VAL A 25 19.28 -12.45 -24.45
N GLY A 26 18.95 -12.18 -25.70
CA GLY A 26 18.17 -11.01 -26.09
C GLY A 26 16.75 -10.99 -25.53
N MET A 27 16.09 -12.15 -25.42
CA MET A 27 14.68 -12.28 -25.01
C MET A 27 14.47 -12.37 -23.49
N ILE A 28 15.50 -12.75 -22.72
CA ILE A 28 15.38 -12.90 -21.26
C ILE A 28 15.66 -11.56 -20.55
N PRO A 29 14.72 -11.04 -19.72
CA PRO A 29 14.93 -9.81 -18.96
C PRO A 29 15.72 -10.07 -17.66
N GLU A 30 16.95 -10.57 -17.77
CA GLU A 30 17.76 -11.09 -16.65
C GLU A 30 17.87 -10.13 -15.46
N GLY A 31 18.07 -8.84 -15.72
CA GLY A 31 18.27 -7.84 -14.68
C GLY A 31 16.98 -7.31 -14.04
N LEU A 32 15.81 -7.53 -14.63
CA LEU A 32 14.57 -6.92 -14.15
C LEU A 32 14.14 -7.47 -12.79
N TYR A 33 14.20 -8.80 -12.62
CA TYR A 33 13.84 -9.45 -11.36
C TYR A 33 14.80 -9.03 -10.23
N LEU A 34 16.11 -9.08 -10.49
CA LEU A 34 17.12 -8.65 -9.53
C LEU A 34 16.90 -7.19 -9.12
N LEU A 35 16.65 -6.32 -10.08
CA LEU A 35 16.42 -4.90 -9.84
C LEU A 35 15.16 -4.65 -8.99
N ALA A 36 14.06 -5.35 -9.29
CA ALA A 36 12.82 -5.25 -8.52
C ALA A 36 13.04 -5.72 -7.08
N SER A 37 13.74 -6.85 -6.88
CA SER A 37 14.06 -7.37 -5.55
C SER A 37 14.93 -6.40 -4.76
N VAL A 38 15.99 -5.85 -5.37
CA VAL A 38 16.86 -4.86 -4.70
C VAL A 38 16.09 -3.59 -4.35
N ALA A 39 15.22 -3.10 -5.23
CA ALA A 39 14.41 -1.92 -4.96
C ALA A 39 13.45 -2.12 -3.78
N LEU A 40 12.84 -3.31 -3.66
CA LEU A 40 11.99 -3.69 -2.53
C LEU A 40 12.79 -3.80 -1.23
N VAL A 41 13.94 -4.49 -1.23
CA VAL A 41 14.82 -4.60 -0.05
C VAL A 41 15.25 -3.23 0.45
N VAL A 42 15.71 -2.34 -0.43
CA VAL A 42 16.10 -0.98 -0.06
C VAL A 42 14.92 -0.20 0.51
N SER A 43 13.70 -0.42 0.00
CA SER A 43 12.49 0.20 0.53
C SER A 43 12.17 -0.28 1.94
N VAL A 44 12.23 -1.59 2.19
CA VAL A 44 12.04 -2.19 3.52
C VAL A 44 13.07 -1.64 4.52
N MET A 45 14.35 -1.55 4.11
CA MET A 45 15.40 -0.96 4.97
C MET A 45 15.13 0.52 5.30
N ARG A 46 14.59 1.30 4.37
CA ARG A 46 14.22 2.70 4.62
C ARG A 46 13.01 2.84 5.54
N LEU A 47 12.03 1.96 5.39
CA LEU A 47 10.86 1.90 6.28
C LEU A 47 11.28 1.47 7.68
N GLY A 48 12.19 0.49 7.82
CA GLY A 48 12.75 0.08 9.10
C GLY A 48 13.43 1.24 9.86
N LYS A 49 14.15 2.14 9.16
CA LYS A 49 14.72 3.35 9.76
C LYS A 49 13.66 4.36 10.26
N LYS A 50 12.40 4.19 9.87
CA LYS A 50 11.25 5.00 10.30
C LYS A 50 10.36 4.27 11.30
N ASN A 51 10.86 3.21 11.93
CA ASN A 51 10.14 2.37 12.87
C ASN A 51 8.91 1.69 12.24
N VAL A 52 9.03 1.25 10.98
CA VAL A 52 8.00 0.48 10.27
C VAL A 52 8.58 -0.87 9.90
N ILE A 53 8.00 -1.94 10.44
CA ILE A 53 8.35 -3.33 10.08
C ILE A 53 7.46 -3.77 8.91
N VAL A 54 8.07 -4.46 7.95
CA VAL A 54 7.40 -5.05 6.80
C VAL A 54 7.61 -6.55 6.85
N HIS A 55 6.55 -7.33 7.09
CA HIS A 55 6.58 -8.78 7.11
C HIS A 55 6.57 -9.37 5.68
N GLU A 56 5.84 -8.72 4.76
CA GLU A 56 5.74 -9.15 3.37
C GLU A 56 6.14 -8.01 2.43
N MET A 57 7.21 -8.19 1.64
CA MET A 57 7.73 -7.14 0.75
C MET A 57 6.72 -6.70 -0.32
N ASN A 58 5.86 -7.61 -0.78
CA ASN A 58 4.88 -7.33 -1.84
C ASN A 58 3.80 -6.33 -1.40
N CYS A 59 3.53 -6.22 -0.09
CA CYS A 59 2.53 -5.28 0.42
C CYS A 59 2.92 -3.82 0.14
N VAL A 60 4.23 -3.52 0.09
CA VAL A 60 4.73 -2.17 -0.23
C VAL A 60 4.31 -1.76 -1.65
N GLU A 61 4.35 -2.69 -2.60
CA GLU A 61 3.85 -2.46 -3.96
C GLU A 61 2.33 -2.32 -3.98
N THR A 62 1.61 -3.19 -3.28
CA THR A 62 0.15 -3.19 -3.20
C THR A 62 -0.36 -1.88 -2.59
N LEU A 63 0.26 -1.42 -1.51
CA LEU A 63 -0.11 -0.18 -0.83
C LEU A 63 -0.02 1.06 -1.75
N ALA A 64 0.92 1.05 -2.70
CA ALA A 64 1.04 2.12 -3.68
C ALA A 64 -0.16 2.26 -4.63
N ARG A 65 -0.96 1.19 -4.75
CA ARG A 65 -2.15 1.09 -5.62
C ARG A 65 -3.46 1.17 -4.86
N VAL A 66 -3.42 1.22 -3.53
CA VAL A 66 -4.62 1.30 -2.68
C VAL A 66 -5.45 2.51 -3.07
N ASN A 67 -6.75 2.28 -3.27
CA ASN A 67 -7.75 3.31 -3.54
C ASN A 67 -8.87 3.35 -2.48
N VAL A 68 -8.94 2.34 -1.58
CA VAL A 68 -9.81 2.33 -0.40
C VAL A 68 -8.98 1.97 0.82
N LEU A 69 -9.00 2.84 1.83
CA LEU A 69 -8.37 2.62 3.12
C LEU A 69 -9.45 2.45 4.18
N CYS A 70 -9.59 1.22 4.67
CA CYS A 70 -10.46 0.89 5.78
C CYS A 70 -9.70 1.08 7.09
N VAL A 71 -10.24 1.87 8.00
CA VAL A 71 -9.62 2.18 9.30
C VAL A 71 -10.53 1.73 10.43
N ASP A 72 -9.97 1.09 11.45
CA ASP A 72 -10.67 0.95 12.71
C ASP A 72 -10.64 2.30 13.46
N LYS A 73 -11.66 2.58 14.28
CA LYS A 73 -11.74 3.81 15.05
C LYS A 73 -10.66 3.85 16.13
N THR A 74 -10.68 2.83 17.00
CA THR A 74 -9.81 2.77 18.19
C THR A 74 -8.38 2.46 17.81
N GLY A 75 -7.41 3.05 18.49
CA GLY A 75 -5.99 2.83 18.23
C GLY A 75 -5.47 3.41 16.90
N THR A 76 -6.35 3.66 15.90
CA THR A 76 -5.98 4.22 14.59
C THR A 76 -6.35 5.71 14.49
N ILE A 77 -7.64 6.05 14.50
CA ILE A 77 -8.12 7.45 14.46
C ILE A 77 -7.90 8.11 15.82
N THR A 78 -8.18 7.36 16.89
CA THR A 78 -7.99 7.81 18.27
C THR A 78 -6.75 7.17 18.86
N ARG A 79 -6.27 7.73 19.98
CA ARG A 79 -5.32 7.05 20.86
C ARG A 79 -5.99 5.83 21.50
N PRO A 80 -5.24 4.78 21.84
CA PRO A 80 -5.80 3.63 22.58
C PRO A 80 -6.26 4.04 23.99
N ASP A 81 -5.60 5.03 24.57
CA ASP A 81 -5.87 5.54 25.91
C ASP A 81 -7.18 6.29 25.94
N MET A 82 -7.92 6.14 27.04
CA MET A 82 -9.13 6.87 27.33
C MET A 82 -8.85 7.92 28.43
N SER A 83 -9.61 8.99 28.42
CA SER A 83 -9.62 9.97 29.49
C SER A 83 -11.05 10.25 29.98
N VAL A 84 -11.23 10.48 31.27
CA VAL A 84 -12.50 10.94 31.80
C VAL A 84 -12.60 12.43 31.53
N THR A 85 -13.63 12.84 30.78
CA THR A 85 -13.87 14.25 30.44
C THR A 85 -14.76 14.94 31.43
N HIS A 86 -15.73 14.20 31.98
CA HIS A 86 -16.73 14.75 32.92
C HIS A 86 -17.33 13.65 33.76
N VAL A 87 -17.73 13.98 35.00
CA VAL A 87 -18.53 13.14 35.89
C VAL A 87 -19.81 13.90 36.23
N GLU A 88 -20.95 13.41 35.77
CA GLU A 88 -22.27 13.97 36.04
C GLU A 88 -22.89 13.23 37.24
N ILE A 89 -22.86 13.85 38.44
CA ILE A 89 -23.43 13.28 39.64
C ILE A 89 -24.93 13.59 39.67
N LEU A 90 -25.73 12.56 39.95
CA LEU A 90 -27.18 12.64 40.01
C LEU A 90 -27.63 12.89 41.47
N ASP A 91 -28.67 13.68 41.64
CA ASP A 91 -29.37 13.78 42.90
C ASP A 91 -30.08 12.45 43.18
N TYR A 92 -29.63 11.73 44.21
CA TYR A 92 -30.25 10.47 44.58
C TYR A 92 -30.60 10.46 46.08
N THR A 93 -31.64 9.71 46.39
CA THR A 93 -32.03 9.45 47.79
C THR A 93 -31.74 7.98 48.08
N ASP A 94 -30.96 7.70 49.13
CA ASP A 94 -30.67 6.34 49.53
C ASP A 94 -31.92 5.58 49.97
N GLY A 95 -31.86 4.23 50.08
CA GLY A 95 -32.98 3.41 50.51
C GLY A 95 -33.47 3.69 51.93
N TYR A 96 -32.83 4.59 52.65
CA TYR A 96 -33.18 5.08 54.00
C TYR A 96 -33.74 6.52 54.01
N GLY A 97 -33.91 7.14 52.82
CA GLY A 97 -34.47 8.49 52.69
C GLY A 97 -33.48 9.63 52.91
N LYS A 98 -32.17 9.37 52.95
CA LYS A 98 -31.12 10.37 53.09
C LYS A 98 -30.69 10.86 51.70
N HIS A 99 -30.78 12.17 51.47
CA HIS A 99 -30.14 12.83 50.31
C HIS A 99 -28.63 12.76 50.46
N THR A 100 -27.97 12.22 49.45
CA THR A 100 -26.50 12.12 49.41
C THR A 100 -25.93 13.37 48.75
N ASP A 101 -25.01 14.06 49.45
CA ASP A 101 -24.34 15.25 48.95
C ASP A 101 -23.32 14.88 47.85
N TYR A 102 -23.05 15.82 46.95
CA TYR A 102 -22.07 15.71 45.89
C TYR A 102 -20.73 15.13 46.38
N HIS A 103 -20.18 15.69 47.45
CA HIS A 103 -18.90 15.26 48.03
C HIS A 103 -18.92 13.84 48.59
N GLU A 104 -20.06 13.41 49.12
CA GLU A 104 -20.22 12.04 49.64
C GLU A 104 -20.26 11.03 48.51
N THR A 105 -20.98 11.35 47.43
CA THR A 105 -21.03 10.50 46.21
C THR A 105 -19.65 10.37 45.57
N GLU A 106 -18.92 11.47 45.42
CA GLU A 106 -17.57 11.48 44.87
C GLU A 106 -16.60 10.62 45.69
N ARG A 107 -16.70 10.69 47.03
CA ARG A 107 -15.91 9.86 47.95
C ARG A 107 -16.25 8.38 47.81
N ILE A 108 -17.53 8.02 47.64
CA ILE A 108 -17.97 6.64 47.44
C ILE A 108 -17.40 6.12 46.10
N ILE A 109 -17.52 6.90 45.02
CA ILE A 109 -16.94 6.53 43.73
C ILE A 109 -15.44 6.27 43.85
N LYS A 110 -14.70 7.18 44.50
CA LYS A 110 -13.25 7.05 44.70
C LYS A 110 -12.89 5.78 45.46
N ASN A 111 -13.60 5.46 46.55
CA ASN A 111 -13.34 4.24 47.31
C ASN A 111 -13.64 2.96 46.50
N VAL A 112 -14.78 2.94 45.77
CA VAL A 112 -15.16 1.79 44.97
C VAL A 112 -14.20 1.58 43.79
N VAL A 113 -13.79 2.66 43.13
CA VAL A 113 -12.79 2.62 42.04
C VAL A 113 -11.45 2.12 42.57
N ALA A 114 -11.03 2.54 43.76
CA ALA A 114 -9.80 2.07 44.41
C ALA A 114 -9.81 0.57 44.75
N ALA A 115 -10.98 -0.01 44.96
CA ALA A 115 -11.12 -1.43 45.24
C ALA A 115 -11.16 -2.32 43.97
N ILE A 116 -11.46 -1.75 42.82
CA ILE A 116 -11.58 -2.48 41.56
C ILE A 116 -10.23 -2.39 40.80
N SER A 117 -9.73 -3.51 40.29
CA SER A 117 -8.50 -3.53 39.50
C SER A 117 -8.61 -2.76 38.16
N SER A 118 -7.48 -2.18 37.70
CA SER A 118 -7.42 -1.43 36.46
C SER A 118 -7.12 -2.33 35.25
N ASP A 119 -7.88 -3.41 35.07
CA ASP A 119 -7.63 -4.45 34.06
C ASP A 119 -8.02 -4.05 32.62
N ASN A 120 -8.56 -2.86 32.43
CA ASN A 120 -8.98 -2.38 31.12
C ASN A 120 -8.87 -0.84 31.00
N ALA A 121 -8.74 -0.34 29.76
CA ALA A 121 -8.53 1.07 29.47
C ALA A 121 -9.59 2.01 30.09
N THR A 122 -10.82 1.56 30.30
CA THR A 122 -11.88 2.33 30.96
C THR A 122 -11.58 2.53 32.43
N MET A 123 -11.21 1.46 33.14
CA MET A 123 -10.85 1.53 34.56
C MET A 123 -9.53 2.29 34.76
N GLU A 124 -8.56 2.10 33.89
CA GLU A 124 -7.28 2.83 33.90
C GLU A 124 -7.50 4.34 33.78
N ALA A 125 -8.38 4.78 32.87
CA ALA A 125 -8.77 6.19 32.75
C ALA A 125 -9.46 6.72 34.01
N ILE A 126 -10.35 5.93 34.61
CA ILE A 126 -11.08 6.32 35.82
C ILE A 126 -10.12 6.36 37.02
N HIS A 127 -9.21 5.40 37.19
CA HIS A 127 -8.14 5.41 38.19
C HIS A 127 -7.27 6.65 38.08
N SER A 128 -6.83 6.97 36.87
CA SER A 128 -6.02 8.16 36.58
C SER A 128 -6.75 9.46 36.97
N TYR A 129 -8.04 9.56 36.64
CA TYR A 129 -8.86 10.74 36.97
C TYR A 129 -8.97 10.97 38.45
N TYR A 130 -9.21 9.92 39.25
CA TYR A 130 -9.33 10.01 40.69
C TYR A 130 -8.01 10.00 41.45
N GLY A 131 -6.88 9.83 40.77
CA GLY A 131 -5.54 9.77 41.38
C GLY A 131 -5.39 8.60 42.34
N ILE A 132 -5.88 7.41 41.96
CA ILE A 132 -5.81 6.20 42.78
C ILE A 132 -4.37 5.67 42.75
N GLU A 133 -3.68 5.73 43.89
CA GLU A 133 -2.31 5.21 44.05
C GLU A 133 -2.28 3.93 44.92
N GLU A 134 -3.28 3.74 45.78
CA GLU A 134 -3.36 2.59 46.68
C GLU A 134 -4.74 1.93 46.59
N GLU A 135 -4.77 0.59 46.72
CA GLU A 135 -6.01 -0.19 46.79
C GLU A 135 -6.75 0.08 48.13
N CYS A 136 -8.07 0.17 48.06
CA CYS A 136 -8.93 0.33 49.24
C CYS A 136 -9.53 -1.04 49.61
N GLU A 137 -9.50 -1.40 50.88
CA GLU A 137 -10.11 -2.64 51.37
C GLU A 137 -11.65 -2.58 51.25
N CYS A 138 -12.24 -3.64 50.72
CA CYS A 138 -13.66 -3.88 50.61
C CYS A 138 -13.98 -5.35 50.97
N ASP A 139 -15.25 -5.66 51.26
CA ASP A 139 -15.65 -7.00 51.67
C ASP A 139 -15.57 -7.99 50.48
N GLN A 140 -15.89 -7.53 49.26
CA GLN A 140 -15.87 -8.35 48.07
C GLN A 140 -15.74 -7.48 46.80
N VAL A 141 -14.88 -7.88 45.90
CA VAL A 141 -14.76 -7.28 44.54
C VAL A 141 -15.49 -8.13 43.52
N PHE A 142 -16.21 -7.49 42.62
CA PHE A 142 -16.77 -8.09 41.41
C PHE A 142 -15.93 -7.64 40.21
N PRO A 143 -15.04 -8.48 39.66
CA PRO A 143 -14.18 -8.13 38.54
C PRO A 143 -14.99 -7.90 37.27
N PHE A 144 -14.44 -7.12 36.33
CA PHE A 144 -15.10 -6.86 35.04
C PHE A 144 -15.35 -8.14 34.27
N SER A 145 -16.56 -8.31 33.77
CA SER A 145 -16.94 -9.39 32.85
C SER A 145 -17.38 -8.82 31.50
N SER A 146 -16.78 -9.33 30.43
CA SER A 146 -17.18 -8.96 29.06
C SER A 146 -18.61 -9.41 28.73
N GLN A 147 -19.15 -10.39 29.45
CA GLN A 147 -20.52 -10.88 29.31
C GLN A 147 -21.52 -9.97 30.03
N ASN A 148 -21.21 -9.59 31.27
CA ASN A 148 -22.11 -8.82 32.14
C ASN A 148 -21.90 -7.31 32.01
N LYS A 149 -20.78 -6.85 31.44
CA LYS A 149 -20.45 -5.46 31.15
C LYS A 149 -20.43 -4.53 32.36
N TYR A 150 -20.16 -5.07 33.56
CA TYR A 150 -19.95 -4.29 34.78
C TYR A 150 -18.82 -4.83 35.64
N SER A 151 -18.35 -4.00 36.57
CA SER A 151 -17.52 -4.33 37.71
C SER A 151 -18.12 -3.69 38.97
N GLY A 152 -17.65 -4.04 40.17
CA GLY A 152 -18.20 -3.46 41.40
C GLY A 152 -17.47 -3.89 42.66
N ALA A 153 -17.90 -3.30 43.79
CA ALA A 153 -17.40 -3.65 45.12
C ALA A 153 -18.53 -3.63 46.15
N ARG A 154 -18.38 -4.49 47.18
CA ARG A 154 -19.30 -4.59 48.31
C ARG A 154 -18.67 -3.96 49.55
N TYR A 155 -19.46 -3.15 50.23
CA TYR A 155 -19.15 -2.53 51.55
C TYR A 155 -20.31 -2.84 52.49
N GLY A 156 -20.15 -3.79 53.38
CA GLY A 156 -21.21 -4.21 54.29
C GLY A 156 -22.45 -4.76 53.55
N LYS A 157 -23.55 -4.00 53.63
CA LYS A 157 -24.80 -4.36 52.94
C LYS A 157 -24.92 -3.73 51.54
N ASP A 158 -24.15 -2.71 51.27
CA ASP A 158 -24.23 -1.93 50.04
C ASP A 158 -23.28 -2.50 48.97
N VAL A 159 -23.82 -2.66 47.77
CA VAL A 159 -23.05 -3.13 46.59
C VAL A 159 -23.11 -2.05 45.54
N TYR A 160 -21.95 -1.51 45.19
CA TYR A 160 -21.81 -0.50 44.17
C TYR A 160 -21.33 -1.12 42.88
N LEU A 161 -21.98 -0.77 41.78
CA LEU A 161 -21.67 -1.27 40.45
C LEU A 161 -21.28 -0.12 39.51
N LEU A 162 -20.33 -0.42 38.61
CA LEU A 162 -19.84 0.46 37.56
C LEU A 162 -19.87 -0.30 36.23
N GLY A 163 -20.61 0.20 35.25
CA GLY A 163 -20.73 -0.54 33.99
C GLY A 163 -21.52 0.18 32.90
N ALA A 164 -21.81 -0.57 31.82
CA ALA A 164 -22.55 -0.03 30.69
C ALA A 164 -24.02 0.25 31.06
N PRO A 165 -24.56 1.46 30.74
CA PRO A 165 -25.91 1.87 31.11
C PRO A 165 -27.00 0.86 30.69
N GLU A 166 -26.86 0.25 29.49
CA GLU A 166 -27.83 -0.70 28.94
C GLU A 166 -27.97 -1.97 29.79
N TYR A 167 -26.91 -2.35 30.50
CA TYR A 167 -26.85 -3.55 31.34
C TYR A 167 -27.20 -3.32 32.79
N LEU A 168 -27.08 -2.08 33.28
CA LEU A 168 -27.30 -1.76 34.68
C LEU A 168 -28.61 -1.02 34.93
N LEU A 169 -29.10 -0.21 33.99
CA LEU A 169 -30.34 0.55 34.12
C LEU A 169 -31.57 -0.25 33.70
N LEU A 170 -31.44 -1.28 32.88
CA LEU A 170 -32.53 -2.16 32.43
C LEU A 170 -33.81 -1.38 32.05
N ASP A 171 -34.92 -1.59 32.83
CA ASP A 171 -36.21 -0.94 32.60
C ASP A 171 -36.18 0.57 32.89
N SER A 172 -35.21 1.07 33.66
CA SER A 172 -35.01 2.51 33.95
C SER A 172 -34.17 3.22 32.86
N TYR A 173 -33.62 2.50 31.88
CA TYR A 173 -32.82 3.11 30.82
C TYR A 173 -33.51 4.25 30.06
N PRO A 174 -34.82 4.17 29.74
CA PRO A 174 -35.53 5.27 29.08
C PRO A 174 -35.53 6.58 29.84
N ASP A 175 -35.51 6.54 31.18
CA ASP A 175 -35.55 7.74 32.04
C ASP A 175 -34.26 8.56 31.94
N TYR A 176 -33.15 7.93 31.60
CA TYR A 176 -31.82 8.52 31.47
C TYR A 176 -31.36 8.68 30.04
N ARG A 177 -32.24 8.37 29.09
CA ARG A 177 -31.90 8.35 27.65
C ARG A 177 -31.40 9.71 27.17
N ASP A 178 -31.98 10.81 27.62
CA ASP A 178 -31.58 12.14 27.17
C ASP A 178 -30.14 12.48 27.59
N ILE A 179 -29.72 12.07 28.79
CA ILE A 179 -28.34 12.22 29.27
C ILE A 179 -27.40 11.33 28.46
N ILE A 180 -27.77 10.07 28.27
CA ILE A 180 -26.96 9.09 27.52
C ILE A 180 -26.80 9.53 26.06
N ASP A 181 -27.90 9.93 25.41
CA ASP A 181 -27.89 10.38 24.03
C ASP A 181 -27.08 11.68 23.84
N LYS A 182 -27.16 12.62 24.79
CA LYS A 182 -26.41 13.88 24.80
C LYS A 182 -24.90 13.66 24.63
N TYR A 183 -24.33 12.74 25.40
CA TYR A 183 -22.89 12.46 25.36
C TYR A 183 -22.52 11.44 24.26
N SER A 184 -23.33 10.38 24.08
CA SER A 184 -23.12 9.42 23.03
C SER A 184 -23.16 10.06 21.63
N CYS A 185 -24.01 11.06 21.41
CA CYS A 185 -24.05 11.84 20.17
C CYS A 185 -22.74 12.58 19.88
N ASN A 186 -21.93 12.90 20.88
CA ASN A 186 -20.64 13.54 20.72
C ASN A 186 -19.49 12.55 20.45
N GLY A 187 -19.77 11.25 20.56
CA GLY A 187 -18.76 10.21 20.40
C GLY A 187 -18.12 9.78 21.70
N GLU A 188 -18.65 10.24 22.84
CA GLU A 188 -18.17 9.92 24.17
C GLU A 188 -18.74 8.57 24.63
N ARG A 189 -17.99 7.87 25.47
CA ARG A 189 -18.41 6.64 26.13
C ARG A 189 -18.93 6.96 27.50
N ILE A 190 -20.09 6.39 27.86
CA ILE A 190 -20.73 6.62 29.15
C ILE A 190 -20.69 5.33 29.96
N VAL A 191 -20.31 5.47 31.20
CA VAL A 191 -20.36 4.42 32.22
C VAL A 191 -21.23 4.92 33.38
N VAL A 192 -22.20 4.11 33.79
CA VAL A 192 -23.04 4.45 34.97
C VAL A 192 -22.44 3.84 36.21
N PHE A 193 -22.44 4.63 37.27
CA PHE A 193 -22.14 4.21 38.65
C PHE A 193 -23.40 4.28 39.51
N GLY A 194 -23.63 3.26 40.34
CA GLY A 194 -24.79 3.27 41.22
C GLY A 194 -24.84 2.13 42.21
N LEU A 195 -25.88 2.18 43.08
CA LEU A 195 -26.14 1.22 44.14
C LEU A 195 -27.03 0.08 43.61
N ALA A 196 -26.65 -1.17 43.83
CA ALA A 196 -27.45 -2.32 43.44
C ALA A 196 -28.68 -2.51 44.33
N ASN A 197 -29.83 -2.81 43.71
CA ASN A 197 -31.10 -3.07 44.38
C ASN A 197 -31.33 -4.56 44.69
N GLU A 198 -30.32 -5.39 44.53
CA GLU A 198 -30.39 -6.84 44.73
C GLU A 198 -29.06 -7.42 45.21
N GLN A 199 -29.07 -8.67 45.66
CA GLN A 199 -27.82 -9.38 45.97
C GLN A 199 -27.11 -9.74 44.66
N ILE A 200 -25.90 -9.24 44.50
CA ILE A 200 -25.06 -9.50 43.32
C ILE A 200 -24.23 -10.76 43.58
N THR A 201 -24.33 -11.72 42.68
CA THR A 201 -23.59 -12.99 42.68
C THR A 201 -22.47 -13.05 41.61
N GLY A 202 -22.29 -11.99 40.81
CA GLY A 202 -21.37 -11.95 39.68
C GLY A 202 -22.03 -12.36 38.35
N GLU A 203 -23.33 -12.66 38.34
CA GLU A 203 -24.14 -12.91 37.16
C GLU A 203 -24.75 -11.62 36.60
N ALA A 204 -25.56 -11.73 35.55
CA ALA A 204 -26.26 -10.58 34.97
C ALA A 204 -27.22 -9.96 36.02
N VAL A 205 -27.25 -8.63 36.05
CA VAL A 205 -28.16 -7.88 36.94
C VAL A 205 -29.61 -8.07 36.49
N THR A 206 -30.52 -8.37 37.41
CA THR A 206 -31.92 -8.63 37.09
C THR A 206 -32.84 -7.44 37.48
N LYS A 207 -32.37 -6.54 38.33
CA LYS A 207 -33.06 -5.32 38.69
C LYS A 207 -32.19 -4.09 38.43
N ALA A 208 -32.80 -3.03 37.91
CA ALA A 208 -32.11 -1.76 37.69
C ALA A 208 -31.41 -1.27 38.96
N ILE A 209 -30.20 -0.78 38.83
CA ILE A 209 -29.48 -0.09 39.92
C ILE A 209 -30.11 1.26 40.22
N ILE A 210 -29.83 1.83 41.38
CA ILE A 210 -30.08 3.25 41.68
C ILE A 210 -28.86 4.01 41.14
N PRO A 211 -28.96 4.74 40.01
CA PRO A 211 -27.82 5.45 39.46
C PRO A 211 -27.45 6.64 40.30
N MET A 212 -26.19 6.82 40.60
CA MET A 212 -25.60 7.89 41.39
C MET A 212 -24.79 8.86 40.56
N ALA A 213 -24.13 8.36 39.50
CA ALA A 213 -23.35 9.19 38.61
C ALA A 213 -23.21 8.57 37.24
N PHE A 214 -23.00 9.40 36.21
CA PHE A 214 -22.50 9.03 34.93
C PHE A 214 -21.06 9.50 34.77
N ILE A 215 -20.15 8.60 34.42
CA ILE A 215 -18.75 8.89 34.10
C ILE A 215 -18.63 8.92 32.60
N ILE A 216 -18.23 10.06 32.06
CA ILE A 216 -18.12 10.31 30.63
C ILE A 216 -16.64 10.20 30.22
N LEU A 217 -16.34 9.32 29.28
CA LEU A 217 -14.99 9.06 28.79
C LEU A 217 -14.91 9.32 27.30
N GLU A 218 -13.75 9.81 26.88
CA GLU A 218 -13.44 10.02 25.47
C GLU A 218 -12.09 9.39 25.10
N ASN A 219 -12.01 8.81 23.91
CA ASN A 219 -10.72 8.52 23.31
C ASN A 219 -10.26 9.76 22.55
N GLU A 220 -9.11 10.29 22.90
CA GLU A 220 -8.53 11.46 22.26
C GLU A 220 -8.23 11.17 20.78
N ILE A 221 -8.74 12.04 19.90
CA ILE A 221 -8.41 11.96 18.48
C ILE A 221 -6.94 12.37 18.32
N ARG A 222 -6.18 11.59 17.55
CA ARG A 222 -4.78 11.92 17.27
C ARG A 222 -4.67 13.28 16.57
N GLU A 223 -3.80 14.14 17.06
CA GLU A 223 -3.57 15.49 16.48
C GLU A 223 -3.25 15.43 15.00
N THR A 224 -2.50 14.40 14.58
CA THR A 224 -2.06 14.17 13.20
C THR A 224 -3.11 13.52 12.30
N ALA A 225 -4.25 13.09 12.85
CA ALA A 225 -5.27 12.34 12.10
C ALA A 225 -5.82 13.15 10.92
N LYS A 226 -6.19 14.42 11.16
CA LYS A 226 -6.77 15.30 10.14
C LYS A 226 -5.81 15.51 8.95
N GLU A 227 -4.55 15.79 9.23
CA GLU A 227 -3.53 15.99 8.19
C GLU A 227 -3.29 14.70 7.38
N THR A 228 -3.25 13.55 8.08
CA THR A 228 -3.06 12.24 7.46
C THR A 228 -4.22 11.89 6.53
N PHE A 229 -5.47 12.09 6.96
CA PHE A 229 -6.63 11.81 6.12
C PHE A 229 -6.77 12.80 4.96
N GLU A 230 -6.40 14.07 5.14
CA GLU A 230 -6.34 15.04 4.05
C GLU A 230 -5.28 14.66 3.01
N TYR A 231 -4.14 14.11 3.43
CA TYR A 231 -3.16 13.55 2.51
C TYR A 231 -3.77 12.43 1.65
N PHE A 232 -4.45 11.45 2.25
CA PHE A 232 -5.08 10.36 1.52
C PHE A 232 -6.17 10.85 0.55
N LYS A 233 -7.00 11.80 0.97
CA LYS A 233 -7.99 12.47 0.13
C LYS A 233 -7.35 13.11 -1.11
N LYS A 234 -6.28 13.90 -0.94
CA LYS A 234 -5.52 14.51 -2.04
C LYS A 234 -4.92 13.46 -2.98
N GLN A 235 -4.70 12.25 -2.48
CA GLN A 235 -4.21 11.13 -3.25
C GLN A 235 -5.32 10.30 -3.93
N GLY A 236 -6.56 10.68 -3.79
CA GLY A 236 -7.73 9.97 -4.37
C GLY A 236 -8.03 8.63 -3.69
N VAL A 237 -7.60 8.44 -2.44
CA VAL A 237 -7.92 7.26 -1.63
C VAL A 237 -9.17 7.54 -0.83
N ALA A 238 -10.21 6.72 -1.01
CA ALA A 238 -11.43 6.78 -0.21
C ALA A 238 -11.17 6.16 1.17
N ILE A 239 -11.56 6.88 2.23
CA ILE A 239 -11.42 6.39 3.60
C ILE A 239 -12.76 5.83 4.07
N LYS A 240 -12.74 4.66 4.68
CA LYS A 240 -13.90 3.97 5.24
C LYS A 240 -13.63 3.60 6.68
N VAL A 241 -14.55 3.92 7.58
CA VAL A 241 -14.42 3.61 9.01
C VAL A 241 -15.23 2.36 9.32
N ILE A 242 -14.59 1.37 9.94
CA ILE A 242 -15.24 0.10 10.30
C ILE A 242 -15.02 -0.14 11.79
N SER A 243 -16.05 0.08 12.60
CA SER A 243 -15.94 0.03 14.05
C SER A 243 -16.96 -0.91 14.70
N GLY A 244 -16.60 -1.53 15.82
CA GLY A 244 -17.52 -2.24 16.68
C GLY A 244 -18.44 -1.34 17.50
N ASP A 245 -18.16 -0.04 17.55
CA ASP A 245 -18.93 0.95 18.32
C ASP A 245 -20.25 1.33 17.64
N ASN A 246 -21.06 2.09 18.38
CA ASN A 246 -22.29 2.68 17.85
C ASN A 246 -21.98 3.50 16.58
N PRO A 247 -22.77 3.34 15.49
CA PRO A 247 -22.52 4.02 14.22
C PRO A 247 -22.51 5.54 14.30
N LEU A 248 -23.34 6.13 15.16
CA LEU A 248 -23.37 7.60 15.37
C LEU A 248 -22.07 8.08 16.04
N THR A 249 -21.61 7.36 17.07
CA THR A 249 -20.34 7.62 17.75
C THR A 249 -19.17 7.55 16.77
N ALA A 250 -19.09 6.47 15.97
CA ALA A 250 -18.04 6.31 14.96
C ALA A 250 -18.09 7.43 13.90
N SER A 251 -19.29 7.82 13.46
CA SER A 251 -19.49 8.93 12.52
C SER A 251 -19.00 10.27 13.08
N LYS A 252 -19.32 10.60 14.33
CA LYS A 252 -18.87 11.85 14.98
C LYS A 252 -17.34 11.92 15.08
N VAL A 253 -16.71 10.83 15.49
CA VAL A 253 -15.23 10.75 15.54
C VAL A 253 -14.65 10.92 14.15
N ALA A 254 -15.21 10.27 13.14
CA ALA A 254 -14.76 10.37 11.75
C ALA A 254 -14.88 11.82 11.19
N ILE A 255 -15.99 12.52 11.50
CA ILE A 255 -16.19 13.93 11.12
C ILE A 255 -15.13 14.81 11.79
N ARG A 256 -14.91 14.65 13.12
CA ARG A 256 -13.89 15.41 13.86
C ARG A 256 -12.47 15.15 13.33
N ALA A 257 -12.20 13.93 12.89
CA ALA A 257 -10.94 13.54 12.24
C ALA A 257 -10.80 14.07 10.80
N GLY A 258 -11.84 14.69 10.22
CA GLY A 258 -11.79 15.27 8.88
C GLY A 258 -11.98 14.26 7.74
N ILE A 259 -12.67 13.15 8.00
CA ILE A 259 -13.01 12.15 6.97
C ILE A 259 -14.23 12.64 6.20
N ASP A 260 -14.13 12.66 4.86
CA ASP A 260 -15.22 13.07 3.98
C ASP A 260 -16.40 12.09 4.03
N ASP A 261 -17.60 12.64 3.83
CA ASP A 261 -18.86 11.87 3.77
C ASP A 261 -19.12 10.99 5.01
N ALA A 262 -18.46 11.29 6.15
CA ALA A 262 -18.59 10.54 7.38
C ALA A 262 -20.01 10.64 8.01
N THR A 263 -20.86 11.55 7.53
CA THR A 263 -22.28 11.62 7.87
C THR A 263 -23.11 10.45 7.29
N HIS A 264 -22.58 9.77 6.26
CA HIS A 264 -23.19 8.57 5.69
C HIS A 264 -22.73 7.34 6.48
N TYR A 265 -23.47 7.00 7.52
CA TYR A 265 -23.18 5.85 8.38
C TYR A 265 -24.30 4.81 8.34
N ILE A 266 -23.98 3.58 8.69
CA ILE A 266 -24.92 2.47 8.79
C ILE A 266 -24.65 1.60 10.02
N ASP A 267 -25.73 1.06 10.60
CA ASP A 267 -25.66 0.02 11.62
C ASP A 267 -25.50 -1.35 10.95
N ALA A 268 -24.35 -1.99 11.14
CA ALA A 268 -24.04 -3.27 10.52
C ALA A 268 -24.95 -4.41 10.99
N THR A 269 -25.66 -4.26 12.11
CA THR A 269 -26.66 -5.25 12.56
C THR A 269 -27.86 -5.38 11.60
N THR A 270 -28.07 -4.36 10.75
CA THR A 270 -29.11 -4.36 9.69
C THR A 270 -28.68 -5.11 8.43
N LEU A 271 -27.37 -5.32 8.24
CA LEU A 271 -26.80 -5.98 7.05
C LEU A 271 -26.81 -7.51 7.25
N LYS A 272 -27.83 -8.19 6.75
CA LYS A 272 -28.03 -9.63 6.96
C LYS A 272 -27.52 -10.48 5.80
N THR A 273 -27.51 -9.96 4.60
CA THR A 273 -27.10 -10.69 3.39
C THR A 273 -25.86 -10.08 2.76
N ASP A 274 -25.11 -10.87 2.00
CA ASP A 274 -23.94 -10.38 1.27
C ASP A 274 -24.31 -9.30 0.24
N LYS A 275 -25.57 -9.33 -0.25
CA LYS A 275 -26.10 -8.28 -1.12
C LYS A 275 -26.28 -6.96 -0.38
N ASP A 276 -26.82 -7.00 0.86
CA ASP A 276 -26.95 -5.79 1.68
C ASP A 276 -25.58 -5.14 1.92
N ILE A 277 -24.55 -5.98 2.17
CA ILE A 277 -23.17 -5.50 2.36
C ILE A 277 -22.62 -4.89 1.05
N ALA A 278 -22.84 -5.54 -0.10
CA ALA A 278 -22.41 -5.04 -1.41
C ALA A 278 -23.04 -3.69 -1.78
N ASP A 279 -24.30 -3.50 -1.44
CA ASP A 279 -25.00 -2.22 -1.64
C ASP A 279 -24.53 -1.16 -0.63
N ALA A 280 -24.27 -1.56 0.62
CA ALA A 280 -23.84 -0.67 1.68
C ALA A 280 -22.43 -0.09 1.44
N VAL A 281 -21.47 -0.89 0.96
CA VAL A 281 -20.09 -0.42 0.71
C VAL A 281 -20.00 0.68 -0.36
N GLN A 282 -21.02 0.76 -1.24
CA GLN A 282 -21.08 1.81 -2.26
C GLN A 282 -21.66 3.12 -1.73
N LYS A 283 -22.50 3.07 -0.67
CA LYS A 283 -23.28 4.22 -0.18
C LYS A 283 -22.71 4.84 1.08
N TYR A 284 -22.15 4.02 1.98
CA TYR A 284 -21.78 4.46 3.31
C TYR A 284 -20.27 4.60 3.48
N THR A 285 -19.89 5.51 4.37
CA THR A 285 -18.49 5.76 4.73
C THR A 285 -18.16 5.17 6.09
N VAL A 286 -19.13 5.13 7.00
CA VAL A 286 -18.94 4.64 8.36
C VAL A 286 -19.85 3.45 8.63
N PHE A 287 -19.26 2.36 9.13
CA PHE A 287 -19.94 1.13 9.52
C PHE A 287 -19.77 0.95 11.03
N GLY A 288 -20.88 0.98 11.77
CA GLY A 288 -20.88 0.80 13.23
C GLY A 288 -21.46 -0.54 13.64
N ARG A 289 -21.20 -0.99 14.88
CA ARG A 289 -21.60 -2.29 15.46
C ARG A 289 -21.19 -3.50 14.61
N VAL A 290 -20.02 -3.38 13.98
CA VAL A 290 -19.49 -4.42 13.11
C VAL A 290 -18.83 -5.52 13.93
N ILE A 291 -19.25 -6.77 13.73
CA ILE A 291 -18.58 -7.96 14.31
C ILE A 291 -17.41 -8.42 13.44
N PRO A 292 -16.44 -9.21 13.95
CA PRO A 292 -15.26 -9.62 13.21
C PRO A 292 -15.52 -10.26 11.85
N GLU A 293 -16.51 -11.14 11.76
CA GLU A 293 -16.92 -11.80 10.52
C GLU A 293 -17.49 -10.81 9.50
N GLN A 294 -18.24 -9.81 9.96
CA GLN A 294 -18.75 -8.75 9.10
C GLN A 294 -17.63 -7.81 8.65
N LYS A 295 -16.61 -7.51 9.50
CA LYS A 295 -15.43 -6.74 9.07
C LYS A 295 -14.79 -7.40 7.84
N LYS A 296 -14.57 -8.71 7.88
CA LYS A 296 -14.04 -9.48 6.76
C LYS A 296 -14.93 -9.35 5.51
N LYS A 297 -16.24 -9.56 5.64
CA LYS A 297 -17.18 -9.49 4.50
C LYS A 297 -17.25 -8.11 3.86
N ILE A 298 -17.15 -7.03 4.65
CA ILE A 298 -17.08 -5.65 4.16
C ILE A 298 -15.82 -5.44 3.31
N ILE A 299 -14.66 -5.92 3.77
CA ILE A 299 -13.41 -5.87 3.00
C ILE A 299 -13.55 -6.66 1.69
N GLU A 300 -14.09 -7.89 1.73
CA GLU A 300 -14.35 -8.71 0.54
C GLU A 300 -15.28 -7.99 -0.46
N ALA A 301 -16.34 -7.35 0.02
CA ALA A 301 -17.26 -6.60 -0.83
C ALA A 301 -16.58 -5.40 -1.52
N PHE A 302 -15.71 -4.66 -0.83
CA PHE A 302 -14.92 -3.61 -1.47
C PHE A 302 -13.98 -4.17 -2.55
N LYS A 303 -13.33 -5.32 -2.31
CA LYS A 303 -12.47 -5.99 -3.31
C LYS A 303 -13.29 -6.47 -4.52
N MET A 304 -14.45 -7.08 -4.29
CA MET A 304 -15.36 -7.51 -5.38
C MET A 304 -15.86 -6.34 -6.22
N ALA A 305 -15.97 -5.15 -5.64
CA ALA A 305 -16.28 -3.92 -6.37
C ALA A 305 -15.09 -3.38 -7.20
N GLY A 306 -13.97 -4.11 -7.27
CA GLY A 306 -12.79 -3.76 -8.07
C GLY A 306 -11.82 -2.79 -7.39
N ASN A 307 -11.91 -2.63 -6.08
CA ASN A 307 -10.98 -1.80 -5.32
C ASN A 307 -9.76 -2.58 -4.84
N VAL A 308 -8.66 -1.86 -4.66
CA VAL A 308 -7.48 -2.32 -3.93
C VAL A 308 -7.58 -1.77 -2.50
N VAL A 309 -7.78 -2.67 -1.55
CA VAL A 309 -8.18 -2.32 -0.18
C VAL A 309 -7.03 -2.47 0.79
N ALA A 310 -6.72 -1.39 1.53
CA ALA A 310 -5.91 -1.48 2.74
C ALA A 310 -6.80 -1.50 3.99
N MET A 311 -6.41 -2.26 5.01
CA MET A 311 -7.06 -2.31 6.32
C MET A 311 -6.06 -1.97 7.41
N THR A 312 -6.46 -1.07 8.34
CA THR A 312 -5.71 -0.82 9.57
C THR A 312 -6.53 -1.27 10.77
N GLY A 313 -5.88 -1.91 11.72
CA GLY A 313 -6.51 -2.34 12.95
C GLY A 313 -5.46 -2.71 14.01
N ASP A 314 -5.86 -2.72 15.28
CA ASP A 314 -5.00 -2.99 16.43
C ASP A 314 -5.54 -4.14 17.31
N GLY A 315 -6.80 -4.52 17.15
CA GLY A 315 -7.49 -5.52 17.97
C GLY A 315 -7.46 -6.93 17.42
N VAL A 316 -7.71 -7.91 18.30
CA VAL A 316 -7.95 -9.32 17.92
C VAL A 316 -9.14 -9.42 16.95
N ASN A 317 -10.12 -8.54 17.09
CA ASN A 317 -11.32 -8.47 16.25
C ASN A 317 -11.02 -8.10 14.79
N ASP A 318 -9.84 -7.55 14.52
CA ASP A 318 -9.43 -7.11 13.18
C ASP A 318 -8.68 -8.17 12.39
N VAL A 319 -8.21 -9.23 13.05
CA VAL A 319 -7.34 -10.27 12.45
C VAL A 319 -7.91 -10.84 11.16
N LEU A 320 -9.23 -11.14 11.12
CA LEU A 320 -9.88 -11.68 9.93
C LEU A 320 -9.90 -10.65 8.78
N ALA A 321 -10.16 -9.39 9.08
CA ALA A 321 -10.18 -8.30 8.11
C ALA A 321 -8.76 -7.98 7.61
N LEU A 322 -7.75 -7.93 8.50
CA LEU A 322 -6.34 -7.72 8.16
C LEU A 322 -5.83 -8.79 7.18
N LYS A 323 -6.14 -10.08 7.43
CA LYS A 323 -5.76 -11.18 6.53
C LYS A 323 -6.48 -11.15 5.18
N CYS A 324 -7.67 -10.57 5.13
CA CYS A 324 -8.49 -10.51 3.92
C CYS A 324 -8.11 -9.33 3.00
N ALA A 325 -7.64 -8.23 3.55
CA ALA A 325 -7.25 -7.03 2.82
C ALA A 325 -6.08 -7.29 1.85
N ASP A 326 -5.97 -6.46 0.79
CA ASP A 326 -4.84 -6.53 -0.14
C ASP A 326 -3.55 -6.02 0.49
N CYS A 327 -3.66 -5.07 1.42
CA CYS A 327 -2.58 -4.62 2.29
C CYS A 327 -3.12 -4.41 3.71
N SER A 328 -2.39 -4.90 4.71
CA SER A 328 -2.78 -4.78 6.12
C SER A 328 -1.71 -4.10 6.96
N VAL A 329 -2.16 -3.23 7.87
CA VAL A 329 -1.30 -2.44 8.74
C VAL A 329 -1.79 -2.56 10.18
N ALA A 330 -0.90 -2.92 11.09
CA ALA A 330 -1.17 -2.97 12.54
C ALA A 330 -0.38 -1.91 13.30
N MET A 331 -0.92 -1.53 14.46
CA MET A 331 -0.23 -0.72 15.45
C MET A 331 0.47 -1.63 16.46
N ALA A 332 1.73 -1.34 16.81
CA ALA A 332 2.47 -2.17 17.78
C ALA A 332 1.90 -2.12 19.20
N SER A 333 1.19 -1.04 19.57
CA SER A 333 0.46 -0.95 20.83
C SER A 333 -0.80 -1.82 20.90
N GLY A 334 -1.21 -2.41 19.77
CA GLY A 334 -2.36 -3.29 19.68
C GLY A 334 -2.04 -4.72 20.13
N SER A 335 -2.95 -5.65 19.80
CA SER A 335 -2.77 -7.06 20.12
C SER A 335 -1.64 -7.70 19.30
N GLU A 336 -0.91 -8.63 19.92
CA GLU A 336 0.11 -9.44 19.22
C GLU A 336 -0.47 -10.22 18.04
N ALA A 337 -1.73 -10.67 18.17
CA ALA A 337 -2.43 -11.37 17.11
C ALA A 337 -2.66 -10.48 15.87
N ALA A 338 -3.00 -9.20 16.06
CA ALA A 338 -3.13 -8.23 14.97
C ALA A 338 -1.78 -7.94 14.33
N SER A 339 -0.73 -7.72 15.14
CA SER A 339 0.63 -7.47 14.65
C SER A 339 1.17 -8.65 13.82
N ASN A 340 0.95 -9.90 14.27
CA ASN A 340 1.37 -11.10 13.54
C ASN A 340 0.54 -11.36 12.28
N ALA A 341 -0.70 -10.89 12.22
CA ALA A 341 -1.58 -11.04 11.06
C ALA A 341 -1.34 -9.98 9.99
N ALA A 342 -0.78 -8.84 10.37
CA ALA A 342 -0.57 -7.71 9.47
C ALA A 342 0.71 -7.85 8.65
N GLN A 343 0.70 -7.33 7.42
CA GLN A 343 1.86 -7.29 6.54
C GLN A 343 2.81 -6.15 6.88
N ILE A 344 2.30 -5.08 7.51
CA ILE A 344 3.08 -3.93 7.97
C ILE A 344 2.73 -3.66 9.43
N VAL A 345 3.74 -3.34 10.25
CA VAL A 345 3.54 -2.95 11.66
C VAL A 345 4.21 -1.60 11.91
N LEU A 346 3.45 -0.65 12.45
CA LEU A 346 3.94 0.66 12.88
C LEU A 346 4.41 0.56 14.33
N LEU A 347 5.73 0.54 14.57
CA LEU A 347 6.30 0.31 15.90
C LEU A 347 5.99 1.44 16.89
N ASP A 348 5.95 2.68 16.42
CA ASP A 348 5.58 3.85 17.24
C ASP A 348 4.05 3.97 17.43
N SER A 349 3.28 3.05 16.85
CA SER A 349 1.82 3.12 16.80
C SER A 349 1.29 4.47 16.29
N ASP A 350 2.07 5.12 15.43
CA ASP A 350 1.77 6.44 14.87
C ASP A 350 1.28 6.33 13.43
N PHE A 351 -0.04 6.49 13.25
CA PHE A 351 -0.69 6.44 11.95
C PHE A 351 -0.18 7.53 10.98
N SER A 352 0.41 8.61 11.47
CA SER A 352 1.00 9.67 10.62
C SER A 352 2.19 9.21 9.79
N LYS A 353 2.74 8.02 10.05
CA LYS A 353 3.78 7.38 9.22
C LYS A 353 3.23 6.83 7.88
N MET A 354 1.93 6.60 7.77
CA MET A 354 1.30 6.01 6.59
C MET A 354 1.58 6.76 5.27
N PRO A 355 1.56 8.09 5.20
CA PRO A 355 2.00 8.84 4.02
C PRO A 355 3.39 8.48 3.53
N ASP A 356 4.33 8.24 4.45
CA ASP A 356 5.69 7.84 4.12
C ASP A 356 5.75 6.41 3.58
N VAL A 357 4.98 5.49 4.17
CA VAL A 357 4.89 4.09 3.71
C VAL A 357 4.32 4.02 2.29
N VAL A 358 3.23 4.73 2.02
CA VAL A 358 2.65 4.88 0.68
C VAL A 358 3.63 5.53 -0.29
N GLY A 359 4.35 6.56 0.15
CA GLY A 359 5.38 7.25 -0.63
C GLY A 359 6.53 6.33 -1.05
N GLU A 360 6.97 5.43 -0.16
CA GLU A 360 7.99 4.41 -0.48
C GLU A 360 7.44 3.36 -1.47
N GLY A 361 6.20 2.89 -1.29
CA GLY A 361 5.57 1.99 -2.24
C GLY A 361 5.50 2.59 -3.65
N ARG A 362 5.06 3.84 -3.77
CA ARG A 362 5.03 4.57 -5.05
C ARG A 362 6.40 4.71 -5.67
N ARG A 363 7.42 4.99 -4.87
CA ARG A 363 8.81 5.07 -5.33
C ARG A 363 9.23 3.75 -5.98
N VAL A 364 8.99 2.62 -5.32
CA VAL A 364 9.32 1.29 -5.84
C VAL A 364 8.59 1.02 -7.15
N VAL A 365 7.27 1.15 -7.18
CA VAL A 365 6.46 0.85 -8.37
C VAL A 365 6.82 1.74 -9.55
N ASN A 366 6.98 3.06 -9.33
CA ASN A 366 7.35 3.99 -10.40
C ASN A 366 8.76 3.72 -10.95
N ASN A 367 9.70 3.33 -10.10
CA ASN A 367 11.06 3.01 -10.51
C ASN A 367 11.12 1.66 -11.23
N ILE A 368 10.41 0.63 -10.73
CA ILE A 368 10.25 -0.65 -11.44
C ILE A 368 9.62 -0.42 -12.81
N LYS A 369 8.54 0.38 -12.91
CA LYS A 369 7.88 0.71 -14.18
C LYS A 369 8.83 1.37 -15.19
N ARG A 370 9.67 2.29 -14.71
CA ARG A 370 10.67 2.98 -15.53
C ARG A 370 11.74 2.02 -16.04
N SER A 371 12.30 1.20 -15.16
CA SER A 371 13.33 0.22 -15.50
C SER A 371 12.78 -0.90 -16.40
N ALA A 372 11.60 -1.41 -16.08
CA ALA A 372 10.93 -2.44 -16.87
C ALA A 372 10.73 -2.03 -18.34
N SER A 373 10.47 -0.75 -18.61
CA SER A 373 10.33 -0.26 -19.99
C SER A 373 11.64 -0.35 -20.81
N LEU A 374 12.79 -0.21 -20.16
CA LEU A 374 14.10 -0.39 -20.83
C LEU A 374 14.38 -1.87 -21.14
N PHE A 375 14.14 -2.76 -20.17
CA PHE A 375 14.32 -4.20 -20.37
C PHE A 375 13.36 -4.75 -21.43
N LEU A 376 12.09 -4.36 -21.39
CA LEU A 376 11.08 -4.84 -22.32
C LEU A 376 11.35 -4.35 -23.76
N ALA A 377 11.94 -3.17 -23.94
CA ALA A 377 12.35 -2.68 -25.26
C ALA A 377 13.34 -3.63 -25.94
N LYS A 378 14.35 -4.11 -25.18
CA LYS A 378 15.31 -5.13 -25.66
C LYS A 378 14.60 -6.43 -26.04
N ASN A 379 13.65 -6.87 -25.21
CA ASN A 379 12.93 -8.13 -25.47
C ASN A 379 12.06 -8.05 -26.73
N ILE A 380 11.34 -6.94 -26.93
CA ILE A 380 10.54 -6.68 -28.14
C ILE A 380 11.45 -6.69 -29.36
N PHE A 381 12.57 -5.97 -29.32
CA PHE A 381 13.57 -5.95 -30.37
C PHE A 381 14.08 -7.34 -30.72
N SER A 382 14.56 -8.10 -29.72
CA SER A 382 15.14 -9.42 -29.93
C SER A 382 14.12 -10.43 -30.45
N MET A 383 12.86 -10.37 -29.96
CA MET A 383 11.79 -11.23 -30.45
C MET A 383 11.49 -10.97 -31.94
N LEU A 384 11.34 -9.71 -32.33
CA LEU A 384 11.08 -9.32 -33.72
C LEU A 384 12.25 -9.69 -34.62
N LEU A 385 13.48 -9.48 -34.16
CA LEU A 385 14.68 -9.82 -34.92
C LEU A 385 14.85 -11.33 -35.07
N THR A 386 14.51 -12.12 -34.05
CA THR A 386 14.52 -13.59 -34.14
C THR A 386 13.51 -14.08 -35.17
N ILE A 387 12.29 -13.55 -35.18
CA ILE A 387 11.28 -13.89 -36.20
C ILE A 387 11.78 -13.52 -37.59
N PHE A 388 12.36 -12.33 -37.76
CA PHE A 388 12.92 -11.90 -39.04
C PHE A 388 14.04 -12.84 -39.53
N THR A 389 14.98 -13.21 -38.65
CA THR A 389 16.10 -14.10 -39.02
C THR A 389 15.64 -15.52 -39.37
N LEU A 390 14.61 -16.04 -38.70
CA LEU A 390 13.99 -17.32 -39.02
C LEU A 390 13.32 -17.31 -40.41
N ILE A 391 12.57 -16.24 -40.73
CA ILE A 391 11.89 -16.11 -42.04
C ILE A 391 12.90 -15.90 -43.18
N SER A 392 13.93 -15.09 -42.96
CA SER A 392 14.93 -14.74 -43.97
C SER A 392 16.05 -15.77 -44.09
N VAL A 393 16.06 -16.81 -43.24
CA VAL A 393 17.11 -17.86 -43.20
C VAL A 393 18.52 -17.27 -43.05
N ASN A 394 18.64 -16.17 -42.32
CA ASN A 394 19.89 -15.47 -42.04
C ASN A 394 20.44 -15.81 -40.65
N LEU A 395 21.75 -15.64 -40.46
CA LEU A 395 22.36 -15.64 -39.14
C LEU A 395 21.82 -14.46 -38.32
N TYR A 396 21.74 -14.64 -37.00
CA TYR A 396 21.39 -13.55 -36.12
C TYR A 396 22.42 -12.41 -36.22
N PRO A 397 22.00 -11.16 -36.46
CA PRO A 397 22.92 -10.10 -36.89
C PRO A 397 23.87 -9.58 -35.81
N LEU A 398 23.73 -10.03 -34.56
CA LEU A 398 24.50 -9.56 -33.40
C LEU A 398 25.17 -10.73 -32.69
N TYR A 399 26.35 -10.51 -32.12
CA TYR A 399 27.00 -11.45 -31.23
C TYR A 399 26.46 -11.32 -29.79
N PRO A 400 26.44 -12.40 -28.96
CA PRO A 400 26.00 -12.35 -27.56
C PRO A 400 26.72 -11.29 -26.72
N THR A 401 28.04 -11.11 -26.95
CA THR A 401 28.86 -10.11 -26.27
C THR A 401 28.43 -8.66 -26.58
N GLN A 402 27.99 -8.41 -27.83
CA GLN A 402 27.45 -7.10 -28.24
C GLN A 402 26.10 -6.80 -27.58
N LEU A 403 25.23 -7.81 -27.47
CA LEU A 403 23.98 -7.67 -26.72
C LEU A 403 24.23 -7.40 -25.22
N SER A 404 25.25 -8.04 -24.64
CA SER A 404 25.68 -7.77 -23.28
C SER A 404 26.22 -6.35 -23.13
N PHE A 405 27.03 -5.88 -24.10
CA PHE A 405 27.51 -4.49 -24.15
C PHE A 405 26.36 -3.48 -24.17
N LEU A 406 25.41 -3.66 -25.05
CA LEU A 406 24.19 -2.85 -25.10
C LEU A 406 23.45 -2.90 -23.76
N GLY A 407 23.25 -4.10 -23.22
CA GLY A 407 22.53 -4.33 -21.96
C GLY A 407 23.17 -3.62 -20.76
N ILE A 408 24.50 -3.64 -20.65
CA ILE A 408 25.22 -3.00 -19.54
C ILE A 408 25.02 -1.48 -19.56
N PHE A 409 25.32 -0.82 -20.69
CA PHE A 409 25.41 0.63 -20.76
C PHE A 409 24.09 1.35 -21.02
N THR A 410 23.12 0.70 -21.67
CA THR A 410 21.83 1.37 -21.99
C THR A 410 20.68 0.91 -21.11
N ILE A 411 20.81 -0.22 -20.37
CA ILE A 411 19.71 -0.81 -19.61
C ILE A 411 20.11 -1.07 -18.15
N GLY A 412 21.03 -2.02 -17.90
CA GLY A 412 21.27 -2.57 -16.56
C GLY A 412 21.82 -1.55 -15.57
N VAL A 413 22.98 -0.97 -15.86
CA VAL A 413 23.61 0.01 -14.97
C VAL A 413 22.75 1.27 -14.80
N PRO A 414 22.21 1.89 -15.87
CA PRO A 414 21.30 3.02 -15.72
C PRO A 414 20.06 2.67 -14.91
N ALA A 415 19.42 1.52 -15.16
CA ALA A 415 18.22 1.09 -14.45
C ALA A 415 18.45 0.94 -12.95
N PHE A 416 19.63 0.43 -12.55
CA PHE A 416 20.01 0.31 -11.14
C PHE A 416 20.05 1.66 -10.45
N PHE A 417 20.75 2.64 -11.01
CA PHE A 417 20.81 3.99 -10.42
C PHE A 417 19.44 4.69 -10.41
N LEU A 418 18.64 4.51 -11.46
CA LEU A 418 17.29 5.08 -11.54
C LEU A 418 16.33 4.44 -10.53
N ALA A 419 16.51 3.15 -10.19
CA ALA A 419 15.68 2.47 -9.19
C ALA A 419 15.87 2.98 -7.77
N LEU A 420 17.01 3.57 -7.46
CA LEU A 420 17.32 4.11 -6.13
C LEU A 420 16.80 5.55 -5.91
N GLN A 421 16.31 6.22 -6.96
CA GLN A 421 15.88 7.61 -6.90
C GLN A 421 14.53 7.81 -6.23
N PRO A 422 14.29 8.98 -5.59
CA PRO A 422 12.98 9.34 -5.08
C PRO A 422 11.99 9.58 -6.23
N ASN A 423 10.82 8.92 -6.19
CA ASN A 423 9.74 9.12 -7.15
C ASN A 423 8.39 8.79 -6.50
N LYS A 424 7.81 9.75 -5.81
CA LYS A 424 6.55 9.62 -5.07
C LYS A 424 5.31 10.00 -5.89
N SER A 425 5.43 10.15 -7.22
CA SER A 425 4.30 10.55 -8.07
C SER A 425 3.17 9.50 -8.07
N LEU A 426 1.93 9.97 -8.22
CA LEU A 426 0.75 9.12 -8.33
C LEU A 426 0.88 8.10 -9.46
N ILE A 427 0.53 6.86 -9.16
CA ILE A 427 0.48 5.78 -10.14
C ILE A 427 -0.84 5.89 -10.89
N LYS A 428 -0.76 6.20 -12.20
CA LYS A 428 -1.95 6.30 -13.06
C LYS A 428 -1.98 5.18 -14.09
N GLY A 429 -3.17 4.66 -14.35
CA GLY A 429 -3.46 3.68 -15.39
C GLY A 429 -2.90 2.29 -15.14
N ASP A 430 -3.10 1.39 -16.10
CA ASP A 430 -2.62 0.01 -16.05
C ASP A 430 -1.09 -0.04 -16.12
N PHE A 431 -0.48 -0.80 -15.19
CA PHE A 431 0.97 -0.92 -15.08
C PHE A 431 1.57 -1.57 -16.34
N LEU A 432 1.04 -2.73 -16.74
CA LEU A 432 1.58 -3.54 -17.84
C LEU A 432 1.46 -2.80 -19.17
N LEU A 433 0.28 -2.28 -19.47
CA LEU A 433 0.03 -1.53 -20.70
C LEU A 433 0.96 -0.32 -20.82
N ASN A 434 1.12 0.44 -19.75
CA ASN A 434 2.03 1.58 -19.72
C ASN A 434 3.50 1.22 -19.94
N VAL A 435 3.96 0.05 -19.41
CA VAL A 435 5.34 -0.42 -19.61
C VAL A 435 5.54 -0.84 -21.06
N VAL A 436 4.62 -1.63 -21.63
CA VAL A 436 4.67 -2.08 -23.03
C VAL A 436 4.69 -0.89 -23.98
N LEU A 437 3.76 0.04 -23.83
CA LEU A 437 3.64 1.21 -24.71
C LEU A 437 4.86 2.15 -24.63
N LYS A 438 5.53 2.21 -23.48
CA LYS A 438 6.79 2.98 -23.35
C LYS A 438 7.99 2.26 -23.94
N ALA A 439 7.99 0.92 -23.94
CA ALA A 439 9.05 0.09 -24.50
C ALA A 439 9.00 0.01 -26.03
N LEU A 440 7.78 0.00 -26.57
CA LEU A 440 7.50 -0.23 -28.00
C LEU A 440 8.29 0.69 -28.95
N PRO A 441 8.38 2.02 -28.72
CA PRO A 441 9.14 2.90 -29.63
C PRO A 441 10.59 2.51 -29.79
N THR A 442 11.26 2.16 -28.70
CA THR A 442 12.67 1.76 -28.74
C THR A 442 12.82 0.41 -29.44
N GLY A 443 12.02 -0.59 -29.03
CA GLY A 443 12.11 -1.94 -29.63
C GLY A 443 11.80 -1.97 -31.13
N LEU A 444 10.81 -1.20 -31.59
CA LEU A 444 10.48 -1.09 -33.01
C LEU A 444 11.57 -0.35 -33.81
N THR A 445 12.09 0.76 -33.26
CA THR A 445 13.16 1.50 -33.93
C THR A 445 14.41 0.64 -34.06
N ASP A 446 14.82 -0.04 -32.99
CA ASP A 446 15.96 -0.96 -33.00
C ASP A 446 15.79 -2.07 -34.03
N PHE A 447 14.60 -2.67 -34.10
CA PHE A 447 14.28 -3.70 -35.09
C PHE A 447 14.40 -3.19 -36.53
N ILE A 448 13.79 -2.05 -36.85
CA ILE A 448 13.80 -1.46 -38.19
C ILE A 448 15.25 -1.17 -38.64
N VAL A 449 16.01 -0.52 -37.77
CA VAL A 449 17.37 -0.09 -38.08
C VAL A 449 18.31 -1.28 -38.29
N VAL A 450 18.27 -2.29 -37.41
CA VAL A 450 19.11 -3.49 -37.55
C VAL A 450 18.71 -4.29 -38.77
N THR A 451 17.42 -4.39 -39.07
CA THR A 451 16.94 -5.07 -40.28
C THR A 451 17.48 -4.41 -41.54
N ILE A 452 17.45 -3.07 -41.63
CA ILE A 452 18.00 -2.33 -42.79
C ILE A 452 19.50 -2.58 -42.92
N ILE A 453 20.28 -2.51 -41.83
CA ILE A 453 21.72 -2.76 -41.84
C ILE A 453 22.03 -4.20 -42.29
N THR A 454 21.25 -5.17 -41.81
CA THR A 454 21.41 -6.58 -42.14
C THR A 454 21.14 -6.84 -43.63
N ILE A 455 20.04 -6.31 -44.16
CA ILE A 455 19.70 -6.43 -45.58
C ILE A 455 20.80 -5.80 -46.47
N TYR A 456 21.23 -4.58 -46.10
CA TYR A 456 22.30 -3.90 -46.84
C TYR A 456 23.62 -4.68 -46.79
N GLY A 457 24.03 -5.21 -45.62
CA GLY A 457 25.24 -6.04 -45.50
C GLY A 457 25.18 -7.28 -46.38
N ASN A 458 24.05 -7.97 -46.42
CA ASN A 458 23.83 -9.14 -47.28
C ASN A 458 23.87 -8.77 -48.76
N CYS A 459 23.28 -7.66 -49.18
CA CYS A 459 23.29 -7.21 -50.58
C CYS A 459 24.68 -6.77 -51.05
N THR A 460 25.51 -6.22 -50.18
CA THR A 460 26.86 -5.75 -50.49
C THR A 460 27.94 -6.79 -50.26
N GLY A 461 27.60 -7.96 -49.70
CA GLY A 461 28.58 -8.99 -49.32
C GLY A 461 29.51 -8.56 -48.18
N ALA A 462 29.09 -7.62 -47.34
CA ALA A 462 29.90 -7.16 -46.23
C ALA A 462 30.13 -8.26 -45.18
N PRO A 463 31.35 -8.38 -44.62
CA PRO A 463 31.61 -9.36 -43.56
C PRO A 463 30.64 -9.21 -42.39
N HIS A 464 30.16 -10.32 -41.82
CA HIS A 464 29.22 -10.34 -40.71
C HIS A 464 29.69 -9.51 -39.51
N GLU A 465 30.98 -9.54 -39.18
CA GLU A 465 31.58 -8.74 -38.08
C GLU A 465 31.45 -7.23 -38.31
N GLN A 466 31.58 -6.75 -39.54
CA GLN A 466 31.38 -5.36 -39.90
C GLN A 466 29.91 -4.94 -39.75
N THR A 467 29.00 -5.77 -40.24
CA THR A 467 27.55 -5.54 -40.14
C THR A 467 27.08 -5.55 -38.68
N ALA A 468 27.56 -6.52 -37.90
CA ALA A 468 27.24 -6.64 -36.48
C ALA A 468 27.77 -5.44 -35.67
N THR A 469 28.98 -4.97 -35.95
CA THR A 469 29.54 -3.78 -35.31
C THR A 469 28.76 -2.52 -35.67
N ALA A 470 28.40 -2.35 -36.95
CA ALA A 470 27.56 -1.23 -37.41
C ALA A 470 26.20 -1.21 -36.70
N ALA A 471 25.52 -2.36 -36.64
CA ALA A 471 24.25 -2.51 -35.94
C ALA A 471 24.36 -2.16 -34.45
N THR A 472 25.41 -2.63 -33.77
CA THR A 472 25.65 -2.36 -32.37
C THR A 472 25.83 -0.86 -32.09
N LEU A 473 26.57 -0.14 -32.92
CA LEU A 473 26.77 1.31 -32.76
C LEU A 473 25.48 2.11 -32.91
N VAL A 474 24.63 1.73 -33.85
CA VAL A 474 23.34 2.39 -34.03
C VAL A 474 22.39 2.04 -32.88
N LEU A 475 22.36 0.80 -32.40
CA LEU A 475 21.60 0.38 -31.23
C LEU A 475 22.03 1.12 -29.96
N LEU A 476 23.34 1.32 -29.73
CA LEU A 476 23.84 2.13 -28.61
C LEU A 476 23.33 3.58 -28.70
N THR A 477 23.26 4.13 -29.91
CA THR A 477 22.76 5.51 -30.11
C THR A 477 21.26 5.60 -29.79
N VAL A 478 20.44 4.67 -30.27
CA VAL A 478 19.00 4.63 -29.96
C VAL A 478 18.78 4.33 -28.50
N GLY A 479 19.54 3.39 -27.90
CA GLY A 479 19.50 3.06 -26.48
C GLY A 479 19.84 4.26 -25.59
N MET A 480 20.87 5.06 -25.95
CA MET A 480 21.18 6.30 -25.26
C MET A 480 20.07 7.35 -25.41
N ALA A 481 19.45 7.47 -26.56
CA ALA A 481 18.30 8.37 -26.75
C ALA A 481 17.10 7.93 -25.90
N ALA A 482 16.86 6.62 -25.79
CA ALA A 482 15.84 6.05 -24.92
C ALA A 482 16.13 6.31 -23.43
N LEU A 483 17.40 6.14 -23.00
CA LEU A 483 17.86 6.44 -21.65
C LEU A 483 17.63 7.92 -21.31
N VAL A 484 18.05 8.84 -22.17
CA VAL A 484 17.83 10.28 -22.03
C VAL A 484 16.33 10.61 -21.88
N ARG A 485 15.46 9.95 -22.64
CA ARG A 485 14.01 10.10 -22.53
C ARG A 485 13.48 9.62 -21.18
N VAL A 486 13.95 8.48 -20.69
CA VAL A 486 13.54 7.89 -19.39
C VAL A 486 14.06 8.73 -18.21
N CYS A 487 15.19 9.42 -18.37
CA CYS A 487 15.77 10.31 -17.36
C CYS A 487 15.04 11.64 -17.20
N LYS A 488 14.11 11.99 -18.08
CA LYS A 488 13.33 13.24 -17.94
C LYS A 488 12.26 13.12 -16.83
N PRO A 489 12.02 14.18 -16.03
CA PRO A 489 12.76 15.45 -15.95
C PRO A 489 14.17 15.23 -15.39
N PHE A 490 15.14 16.01 -15.85
CA PHE A 490 16.53 15.88 -15.43
C PHE A 490 16.75 16.40 -14.01
N ASP A 491 17.56 15.67 -13.25
CA ASP A 491 18.24 16.09 -12.04
C ASP A 491 19.75 15.80 -12.17
N ILE A 492 20.53 16.24 -11.23
CA ILE A 492 22.00 16.09 -11.26
C ILE A 492 22.39 14.61 -11.39
N ILE A 493 21.77 13.72 -10.63
CA ILE A 493 22.08 12.28 -10.64
C ILE A 493 21.77 11.67 -12.01
N ARG A 494 20.64 12.03 -12.64
CA ARG A 494 20.25 11.51 -13.96
C ARG A 494 21.16 11.98 -15.06
N VAL A 495 21.60 13.23 -14.99
CA VAL A 495 22.60 13.77 -15.92
C VAL A 495 23.93 13.05 -15.75
N CYS A 496 24.40 12.87 -14.50
CA CYS A 496 25.63 12.12 -14.22
C CYS A 496 25.55 10.68 -14.75
N VAL A 497 24.41 9.99 -14.60
CA VAL A 497 24.22 8.64 -15.15
C VAL A 497 24.32 8.65 -16.68
N CYS A 498 23.65 9.57 -17.36
CA CYS A 498 23.72 9.67 -18.82
C CYS A 498 25.16 9.93 -19.31
N VAL A 499 25.86 10.86 -18.67
CA VAL A 499 27.26 11.20 -19.00
C VAL A 499 28.19 10.02 -18.72
N ALA A 500 28.06 9.37 -17.56
CA ALA A 500 28.87 8.21 -17.20
C ALA A 500 28.68 7.05 -18.19
N MET A 501 27.45 6.78 -18.64
CA MET A 501 27.17 5.74 -19.65
C MET A 501 27.78 6.11 -21.01
N ALA A 502 27.66 7.36 -21.45
CA ALA A 502 28.28 7.81 -22.70
C ALA A 502 29.82 7.70 -22.64
N CYS A 503 30.45 8.14 -21.55
CA CYS A 503 31.88 7.96 -21.33
C CYS A 503 32.30 6.49 -21.28
N GLY A 504 31.50 5.63 -20.60
CA GLY A 504 31.75 4.20 -20.53
C GLY A 504 31.67 3.50 -21.89
N ILE A 505 30.72 3.90 -22.75
CA ILE A 505 30.62 3.41 -24.14
C ILE A 505 31.89 3.79 -24.92
N VAL A 506 32.31 5.05 -24.88
CA VAL A 506 33.51 5.53 -25.57
C VAL A 506 34.76 4.82 -25.04
N PHE A 507 34.93 4.70 -23.74
CA PHE A 507 36.03 3.97 -23.12
C PHE A 507 36.08 2.51 -23.60
N SER A 508 34.94 1.81 -23.59
CA SER A 508 34.85 0.42 -24.00
C SER A 508 35.15 0.24 -25.49
N MET A 509 34.75 1.18 -26.34
CA MET A 509 35.06 1.18 -27.77
C MET A 509 36.55 1.34 -28.05
N ILE A 510 37.27 2.08 -27.21
CA ILE A 510 38.72 2.28 -27.38
C ILE A 510 39.53 1.12 -26.79
N PHE A 511 39.24 0.70 -25.56
CA PHE A 511 40.08 -0.20 -24.78
C PHE A 511 39.56 -1.65 -24.72
N LEU A 512 38.24 -1.87 -24.82
CA LEU A 512 37.60 -3.18 -24.63
C LEU A 512 36.90 -3.71 -25.87
N ARG A 513 37.23 -3.16 -27.07
CA ARG A 513 36.52 -3.53 -28.29
C ARG A 513 36.59 -5.01 -28.61
N SER A 514 37.73 -5.68 -28.36
CA SER A 514 37.91 -7.12 -28.62
C SER A 514 37.05 -7.97 -27.69
N LEU A 515 36.84 -7.53 -26.44
CA LEU A 515 35.95 -8.19 -25.47
C LEU A 515 34.51 -8.24 -25.96
N PHE A 516 34.08 -7.17 -26.61
CA PHE A 516 32.72 -7.05 -27.14
C PHE A 516 32.60 -7.44 -28.64
N ALA A 517 33.57 -8.17 -29.18
CA ALA A 517 33.60 -8.59 -30.58
C ALA A 517 33.33 -7.43 -31.58
N MET A 518 33.92 -6.26 -31.31
CA MET A 518 33.79 -5.07 -32.15
C MET A 518 35.01 -4.96 -33.05
N VAL A 519 34.81 -4.68 -34.34
CA VAL A 519 35.87 -4.53 -35.34
C VAL A 519 35.97 -3.06 -35.81
N VAL A 520 37.10 -2.71 -36.42
CA VAL A 520 37.25 -1.40 -37.07
C VAL A 520 36.44 -1.43 -38.36
N LEU A 521 35.54 -0.45 -38.51
CA LEU A 521 34.69 -0.37 -39.69
C LEU A 521 35.50 0.07 -40.93
N ASN A 522 35.29 -0.57 -42.06
CA ASN A 522 35.80 -0.12 -43.35
C ASN A 522 35.00 1.13 -43.82
N GLY A 523 35.51 1.82 -44.86
CA GLY A 523 34.91 3.08 -45.31
C GLY A 523 33.42 2.95 -45.71
N LEU A 524 33.02 1.86 -46.31
CA LEU A 524 31.65 1.63 -46.75
C LEU A 524 30.73 1.32 -45.55
N ALA A 525 31.17 0.46 -44.64
CA ALA A 525 30.44 0.16 -43.39
C ALA A 525 30.39 1.37 -42.46
N LEU A 526 31.45 2.19 -42.41
CA LEU A 526 31.49 3.42 -41.64
C LEU A 526 30.46 4.42 -42.15
N ASN A 527 30.40 4.66 -43.46
CA ASN A 527 29.46 5.59 -44.08
C ASN A 527 28.00 5.16 -43.79
N LEU A 528 27.70 3.86 -43.93
CA LEU A 528 26.39 3.30 -43.58
C LEU A 528 26.05 3.54 -42.14
N THR A 529 26.99 3.28 -41.21
CA THR A 529 26.79 3.45 -39.78
C THR A 529 26.47 4.89 -39.45
N VAL A 530 27.27 5.86 -39.97
CA VAL A 530 27.03 7.30 -39.75
C VAL A 530 25.65 7.72 -40.28
N MET A 531 25.32 7.28 -41.51
CA MET A 531 24.00 7.55 -42.10
C MET A 531 22.86 7.02 -41.21
N MET A 532 22.97 5.77 -40.75
CA MET A 532 21.97 5.13 -39.93
C MET A 532 21.86 5.75 -38.52
N ILE A 533 22.96 6.21 -37.92
CA ILE A 533 22.94 6.99 -36.67
C ILE A 533 22.10 8.26 -36.87
N VAL A 534 22.37 9.02 -37.93
CA VAL A 534 21.64 10.26 -38.22
C VAL A 534 20.15 10.00 -38.47
N LEU A 535 19.81 8.95 -39.21
CA LEU A 535 18.41 8.60 -39.52
C LEU A 535 17.67 7.97 -38.34
N SER A 536 18.34 7.24 -37.46
CA SER A 536 17.72 6.55 -36.33
C SER A 536 17.05 7.51 -35.32
N LEU A 537 17.63 8.68 -35.09
CA LEU A 537 17.11 9.65 -34.12
C LEU A 537 15.77 10.30 -34.56
N PRO A 538 15.61 10.79 -35.81
CA PRO A 538 14.31 11.22 -36.31
C PRO A 538 13.28 10.09 -36.34
N LEU A 539 13.68 8.88 -36.79
CA LEU A 539 12.83 7.70 -36.79
C LEU A 539 12.33 7.37 -35.38
N TYR A 540 13.20 7.34 -34.39
CA TYR A 540 12.86 7.13 -33.00
C TYR A 540 11.84 8.17 -32.51
N ARG A 541 12.05 9.46 -32.81
CA ARG A 541 11.12 10.53 -32.46
C ARG A 541 9.74 10.34 -33.12
N TYR A 542 9.73 9.92 -34.38
CA TYR A 542 8.49 9.67 -35.12
C TYR A 542 7.72 8.51 -34.50
N VAL A 543 8.37 7.37 -34.24
CA VAL A 543 7.74 6.20 -33.61
C VAL A 543 7.25 6.55 -32.21
N CYS A 544 7.98 7.38 -31.45
CA CYS A 544 7.52 7.89 -30.15
C CYS A 544 6.23 8.71 -30.24
N ARG A 545 6.08 9.54 -31.28
CA ARG A 545 4.86 10.32 -31.49
C ARG A 545 3.68 9.43 -31.91
N MET A 546 3.94 8.49 -32.77
CA MET A 546 2.94 7.51 -33.23
C MET A 546 2.40 6.68 -32.07
N THR A 547 3.28 6.15 -31.20
CA THR A 547 2.87 5.39 -30.02
C THR A 547 2.15 6.24 -28.99
N ALA A 548 2.53 7.51 -28.79
CA ALA A 548 1.81 8.44 -27.92
C ALA A 548 0.38 8.70 -28.44
N TRP A 549 0.23 8.92 -29.74
CA TRP A 549 -1.08 9.08 -30.39
C TRP A 549 -1.96 7.82 -30.22
N LEU A 550 -1.38 6.62 -30.37
CA LEU A 550 -2.09 5.37 -30.12
C LEU A 550 -2.57 5.25 -28.66
N ILE A 551 -1.74 5.65 -27.68
CA ILE A 551 -2.11 5.66 -26.27
C ILE A 551 -3.33 6.56 -26.05
N ASP A 552 -3.25 7.80 -26.52
CA ASP A 552 -4.34 8.78 -26.38
C ASP A 552 -5.63 8.29 -27.07
N PHE A 553 -5.51 7.66 -28.22
CA PHE A 553 -6.63 7.06 -28.94
C PHE A 553 -7.30 5.94 -28.12
N PHE A 554 -6.53 4.99 -27.58
CA PHE A 554 -7.05 3.90 -26.76
C PHE A 554 -7.61 4.38 -25.42
N GLU A 555 -7.00 5.35 -24.76
CA GLU A 555 -7.52 5.92 -23.50
C GLU A 555 -8.85 6.64 -23.72
N ASN A 556 -8.99 7.40 -24.80
CA ASN A 556 -10.23 8.08 -25.13
C ASN A 556 -11.34 7.10 -25.54
N HIS A 557 -10.99 6.05 -26.29
CA HIS A 557 -11.96 5.03 -26.71
C HIS A 557 -12.45 4.20 -25.52
N ASN A 558 -11.57 3.85 -24.57
CA ASN A 558 -11.93 3.15 -23.33
C ASN A 558 -12.79 4.02 -22.38
N ARG A 559 -12.59 5.33 -22.34
CA ARG A 559 -13.48 6.24 -21.60
C ARG A 559 -14.88 6.24 -22.23
N HIS A 560 -14.99 6.25 -23.53
CA HIS A 560 -16.28 6.20 -24.24
C HIS A 560 -17.00 4.86 -24.00
N PHE A 561 -16.29 3.75 -24.01
CA PHE A 561 -16.82 2.40 -23.75
C PHE A 561 -17.28 2.23 -22.30
N ARG A 562 -16.53 2.76 -21.32
CA ARG A 562 -16.94 2.76 -19.90
C ARG A 562 -18.15 3.69 -19.63
N HIS A 563 -18.33 4.75 -20.39
CA HIS A 563 -19.56 5.59 -20.32
C HIS A 563 -20.77 4.88 -20.91
N LEU A 564 -20.61 4.09 -21.98
CA LEU A 564 -21.68 3.31 -22.60
C LEU A 564 -22.11 2.09 -21.75
N LEU A 565 -21.23 1.56 -20.89
CA LEU A 565 -21.57 0.46 -19.98
C LEU A 565 -22.13 0.95 -18.63
N LYS A 566 -22.13 2.26 -18.36
CA LYS A 566 -22.69 2.87 -17.15
C LYS A 566 -24.04 3.60 -17.40
N GLY A 567 -24.51 3.66 -18.61
CA GLY A 567 -25.88 4.07 -19.00
C GLY A 567 -26.70 2.85 -19.39
#